data_a327933b6c6337c981b9847193351cca
#
_entry.id   a327933b6c6337c981b9847193351cca
#
_cell.length_a   1.000
_cell.length_b   1.000
_cell.length_c   1.000
_cell.angle_alpha   90.00
_cell.angle_beta   90.00
_cell.angle_gamma   90.00
#
_symmetry.space_group_name_H-M   'P 1'
#
loop_
_entity.id
_entity.type
_entity.pdbx_description
1 polymer ?
#
loop_
_entity_poly.entity_id
_entity_poly.type
_entity_poly.pdbx_seq_one_letter_code
_entity_poly.pdbx_strand_id
1 'polypeptide(L)'
;MSPPTEPTLAIPFCRPAIGREEEEAVLRVLRSGWLTTGEAAQAFEQEFATLAGVPFALAVCSATAGLHLALEAVGVRAGSWVATSPYTFAASAEVIRYLGAHPLFVDIEEDSCNLSPAQLDAALRLGGREVSAVLPVHIAGRLCAMGEILELAGAHGAAVVEDAAHCLPWPSPRGSAGTMGDAGVYSFYATKPITTGEGGMVVTRREELARRMRLMRLHGLDRDVWNRYTAPGASWYYEVLEPGFKYNLSDLAASIGLAQLRKAEVFLARRREIARLYTEGLSDLDFLSLPRDEAGHSWHLFMIRLDLQRLSVDRNRFAAALQEAGIGVSVHFIPLHLMPYYRKTYGFKPEDFPVAYRTYLRSISLPIYAGLAEQQVSRVIATVRALGRRFYRKSPR
;
A
#
# COMPACT_ATOMS: atom_id res chain seq x y z
N MET A 1 35.19 -12.29 -3.71
CA MET A 1 34.87 -11.56 -2.48
C MET A 1 33.50 -12.04 -2.02
N SER A 2 33.44 -12.73 -0.88
CA SER A 2 32.15 -13.12 -0.29
C SER A 2 31.42 -11.86 0.15
N PRO A 3 30.08 -11.73 -0.06
CA PRO A 3 29.33 -10.60 0.43
C PRO A 3 29.44 -10.55 1.97
N PRO A 4 29.42 -9.34 2.57
CA PRO A 4 29.48 -9.22 4.02
C PRO A 4 28.27 -9.95 4.62
N THR A 5 28.52 -10.86 5.55
CA THR A 5 27.49 -11.49 6.35
C THR A 5 26.92 -10.45 7.31
N GLU A 6 25.88 -9.74 6.88
CA GLU A 6 25.03 -9.00 7.83
C GLU A 6 24.50 -9.98 8.87
N PRO A 7 24.35 -9.58 10.15
CA PRO A 7 23.72 -10.42 11.15
C PRO A 7 22.28 -10.69 10.72
N THR A 8 22.06 -11.83 10.10
CA THR A 8 20.76 -12.24 9.60
C THR A 8 19.81 -12.37 10.78
N LEU A 9 18.84 -11.48 10.90
CA LEU A 9 17.78 -11.61 11.90
C LEU A 9 17.16 -13.00 11.76
N ALA A 10 17.04 -13.72 12.86
CA ALA A 10 16.53 -15.09 12.84
C ALA A 10 15.10 -15.16 12.27
N ILE A 11 14.33 -14.06 12.43
CA ILE A 11 13.01 -13.85 11.83
C ILE A 11 13.02 -12.47 11.17
N PRO A 12 13.15 -12.36 9.84
CA PRO A 12 13.09 -11.07 9.15
C PRO A 12 11.70 -10.47 9.25
N PHE A 13 11.60 -9.13 9.15
CA PHE A 13 10.32 -8.42 9.13
C PHE A 13 9.41 -8.87 7.98
N CYS A 14 9.99 -9.06 6.80
CA CYS A 14 9.31 -9.57 5.62
C CYS A 14 10.27 -10.39 4.76
N ARG A 15 9.72 -11.36 4.06
CA ARG A 15 10.42 -12.14 3.03
C ARG A 15 9.43 -12.50 1.93
N PRO A 16 9.70 -12.16 0.64
CA PRO A 16 8.88 -12.58 -0.47
C PRO A 16 8.83 -14.10 -0.58
N ALA A 17 7.68 -14.64 -0.93
CA ALA A 17 7.50 -16.06 -1.19
C ALA A 17 7.77 -16.33 -2.69
N ILE A 18 9.02 -16.43 -3.06
CA ILE A 18 9.47 -16.77 -4.43
C ILE A 18 9.76 -18.27 -4.49
N GLY A 19 9.28 -18.92 -5.54
CA GLY A 19 9.44 -20.33 -5.80
C GLY A 19 9.75 -20.63 -7.27
N ARG A 20 9.67 -21.90 -7.62
CA ARG A 20 9.98 -22.39 -8.94
C ARG A 20 9.09 -21.79 -10.04
N GLU A 21 7.84 -21.48 -9.72
CA GLU A 21 6.89 -20.89 -10.66
C GLU A 21 7.35 -19.52 -11.15
N GLU A 22 7.86 -18.65 -10.24
CA GLU A 22 8.41 -17.35 -10.57
C GLU A 22 9.71 -17.49 -11.35
N GLU A 23 10.61 -18.40 -10.94
CA GLU A 23 11.87 -18.67 -11.65
C GLU A 23 11.60 -19.10 -13.10
N GLU A 24 10.71 -20.07 -13.31
CA GLU A 24 10.35 -20.56 -14.64
C GLU A 24 9.65 -19.47 -15.47
N ALA A 25 8.82 -18.63 -14.85
CA ALA A 25 8.16 -17.53 -15.55
C ALA A 25 9.17 -16.51 -16.09
N VAL A 26 10.13 -16.09 -15.27
CA VAL A 26 11.21 -15.19 -15.67
C VAL A 26 12.08 -15.82 -16.77
N LEU A 27 12.45 -17.09 -16.63
CA LEU A 27 13.27 -17.79 -17.64
C LEU A 27 12.56 -17.89 -19.00
N ARG A 28 11.22 -18.09 -19.03
CA ARG A 28 10.46 -18.06 -20.29
C ARG A 28 10.55 -16.70 -20.97
N VAL A 29 10.39 -15.60 -20.22
CA VAL A 29 10.50 -14.25 -20.77
C VAL A 29 11.92 -13.97 -21.28
N LEU A 30 12.96 -14.34 -20.52
CA LEU A 30 14.36 -14.18 -20.97
C LEU A 30 14.63 -14.93 -22.28
N ARG A 31 14.13 -16.16 -22.40
CA ARG A 31 14.32 -17.00 -23.62
C ARG A 31 13.52 -16.52 -24.82
N SER A 32 12.39 -15.81 -24.61
CA SER A 32 11.62 -15.23 -25.70
C SER A 32 12.34 -14.06 -26.40
N GLY A 33 13.28 -13.42 -25.70
CA GLY A 33 13.94 -12.20 -26.16
C GLY A 33 13.07 -10.92 -26.04
N TRP A 34 11.80 -11.03 -25.63
CA TRP A 34 10.92 -9.88 -25.44
C TRP A 34 10.87 -9.49 -23.96
N LEU A 35 11.57 -8.42 -23.56
CA LEU A 35 11.78 -8.08 -22.15
C LEU A 35 10.91 -6.92 -21.67
N THR A 36 10.48 -6.04 -22.57
CA THR A 36 9.63 -4.88 -22.26
C THR A 36 8.16 -5.28 -22.20
N THR A 37 7.24 -4.31 -22.07
CA THR A 37 5.78 -4.57 -22.02
C THR A 37 5.32 -5.35 -23.25
N GLY A 38 4.68 -6.50 -23.04
CA GLY A 38 4.20 -7.42 -24.06
C GLY A 38 3.14 -8.37 -23.52
N GLU A 39 3.21 -9.65 -23.90
CA GLU A 39 2.22 -10.67 -23.55
C GLU A 39 2.08 -10.93 -22.06
N ALA A 40 3.19 -10.96 -21.30
CA ALA A 40 3.13 -11.22 -19.86
C ALA A 40 2.46 -10.07 -19.12
N ALA A 41 2.73 -8.82 -19.51
CA ALA A 41 2.08 -7.65 -18.93
C ALA A 41 0.58 -7.63 -19.24
N GLN A 42 0.18 -7.95 -20.49
CA GLN A 42 -1.23 -8.03 -20.89
C GLN A 42 -1.97 -9.14 -20.13
N ALA A 43 -1.39 -10.32 -20.00
CA ALA A 43 -1.97 -11.42 -19.25
C ALA A 43 -2.12 -11.07 -17.75
N PHE A 44 -1.12 -10.39 -17.18
CA PHE A 44 -1.18 -9.95 -15.79
C PHE A 44 -2.29 -8.90 -15.56
N GLU A 45 -2.44 -7.94 -16.47
CA GLU A 45 -3.55 -6.97 -16.45
C GLU A 45 -4.91 -7.69 -16.51
N GLN A 46 -5.07 -8.64 -17.41
CA GLN A 46 -6.33 -9.36 -17.62
C GLN A 46 -6.71 -10.26 -16.43
N GLU A 47 -5.76 -11.06 -15.91
CA GLU A 47 -6.00 -11.92 -14.74
C GLU A 47 -6.27 -11.06 -13.49
N PHE A 48 -5.56 -9.93 -13.33
CA PHE A 48 -5.80 -9.01 -12.21
C PHE A 48 -7.17 -8.31 -12.31
N ALA A 49 -7.56 -7.86 -13.48
CA ALA A 49 -8.89 -7.28 -13.72
C ALA A 49 -10.01 -8.28 -13.37
N THR A 50 -9.84 -9.54 -13.76
CA THR A 50 -10.77 -10.63 -13.43
C THR A 50 -10.87 -10.85 -11.92
N LEU A 51 -9.73 -10.94 -11.22
CA LEU A 51 -9.71 -11.09 -9.76
C LEU A 51 -10.35 -9.91 -9.04
N ALA A 52 -10.07 -8.69 -9.50
CA ALA A 52 -10.61 -7.46 -8.93
C ALA A 52 -12.09 -7.23 -9.29
N GLY A 53 -12.64 -7.95 -10.25
CA GLY A 53 -14.01 -7.79 -10.74
C GLY A 53 -14.26 -6.42 -11.39
N VAL A 54 -13.26 -5.91 -12.12
CA VAL A 54 -13.31 -4.63 -12.83
C VAL A 54 -12.98 -4.82 -14.33
N PRO A 55 -13.47 -3.95 -15.22
CA PRO A 55 -13.20 -4.09 -16.65
C PRO A 55 -11.79 -3.68 -17.07
N PHE A 56 -11.10 -2.83 -16.30
CA PHE A 56 -9.81 -2.29 -16.70
C PHE A 56 -8.78 -2.39 -15.57
N ALA A 57 -7.62 -2.97 -15.90
CA ALA A 57 -6.41 -2.95 -15.09
C ALA A 57 -5.22 -2.57 -15.99
N LEU A 58 -4.29 -1.78 -15.44
CA LEU A 58 -3.11 -1.30 -16.15
C LEU A 58 -1.88 -1.50 -15.28
N ALA A 59 -0.97 -2.33 -15.73
CA ALA A 59 0.30 -2.59 -15.05
C ALA A 59 1.26 -1.40 -15.21
N VAL A 60 1.86 -1.00 -14.10
CA VAL A 60 2.77 0.15 -14.01
C VAL A 60 4.04 -0.22 -13.23
N CYS A 61 5.13 0.53 -13.45
CA CYS A 61 6.43 0.25 -12.85
C CYS A 61 6.48 0.43 -11.32
N SER A 62 5.50 1.09 -10.72
CA SER A 62 5.33 1.21 -9.25
C SER A 62 3.93 1.71 -8.90
N ALA A 63 3.49 1.48 -7.66
CA ALA A 63 2.25 2.11 -7.17
C ALA A 63 2.33 3.63 -7.18
N THR A 64 3.49 4.22 -6.93
CA THR A 64 3.71 5.66 -7.04
C THR A 64 3.38 6.17 -8.44
N ALA A 65 3.85 5.50 -9.48
CA ALA A 65 3.49 5.80 -10.86
C ALA A 65 1.99 5.64 -11.12
N GLY A 66 1.37 4.61 -10.55
CA GLY A 66 -0.06 4.37 -10.64
C GLY A 66 -0.90 5.46 -9.99
N LEU A 67 -0.55 5.87 -8.76
CA LEU A 67 -1.23 6.98 -8.06
C LEU A 67 -1.09 8.29 -8.81
N HIS A 68 0.09 8.58 -9.36
CA HIS A 68 0.31 9.79 -10.18
C HIS A 68 -0.59 9.79 -11.41
N LEU A 69 -0.63 8.67 -12.17
CA LEU A 69 -1.51 8.52 -13.33
C LEU A 69 -2.99 8.63 -12.96
N ALA A 70 -3.42 7.99 -11.87
CA ALA A 70 -4.82 8.01 -11.46
C ALA A 70 -5.28 9.42 -11.06
N LEU A 71 -4.48 10.15 -10.28
CA LEU A 71 -4.79 11.53 -9.91
C LEU A 71 -4.78 12.47 -11.11
N GLU A 72 -3.84 12.31 -12.04
CA GLU A 72 -3.81 13.06 -13.30
C GLU A 72 -5.08 12.79 -14.13
N ALA A 73 -5.47 11.52 -14.26
CA ALA A 73 -6.61 11.11 -15.07
C ALA A 73 -7.96 11.60 -14.52
N VAL A 74 -8.12 11.70 -13.19
CA VAL A 74 -9.32 12.28 -12.57
C VAL A 74 -9.31 13.81 -12.55
N GLY A 75 -8.29 14.45 -13.14
CA GLY A 75 -8.26 15.89 -13.37
C GLY A 75 -7.59 16.72 -12.27
N VAL A 76 -6.82 16.10 -11.36
CA VAL A 76 -5.98 16.85 -10.41
C VAL A 76 -4.89 17.61 -11.18
N ARG A 77 -4.73 18.89 -10.86
CA ARG A 77 -3.79 19.80 -11.54
C ARG A 77 -3.17 20.81 -10.56
N ALA A 78 -2.26 21.62 -11.06
CA ALA A 78 -1.62 22.64 -10.26
C ALA A 78 -2.65 23.56 -9.55
N GLY A 79 -2.44 23.78 -8.27
CA GLY A 79 -3.34 24.57 -7.41
C GLY A 79 -4.51 23.81 -6.80
N SER A 80 -4.86 22.60 -7.29
CA SER A 80 -5.89 21.74 -6.68
C SER A 80 -5.47 21.28 -5.27
N TRP A 81 -6.45 20.88 -4.47
CA TRP A 81 -6.24 20.19 -3.19
C TRP A 81 -6.70 18.75 -3.29
N VAL A 82 -5.96 17.84 -2.67
CA VAL A 82 -6.32 16.42 -2.55
C VAL A 82 -6.31 16.03 -1.09
N ALA A 83 -7.45 15.58 -0.57
CA ALA A 83 -7.57 15.13 0.81
C ALA A 83 -6.97 13.74 0.97
N THR A 84 -6.07 13.58 1.93
CA THR A 84 -5.44 12.29 2.28
C THR A 84 -4.99 12.28 3.74
N SER A 85 -4.58 11.10 4.25
CA SER A 85 -4.06 11.00 5.61
C SER A 85 -2.57 11.38 5.67
N PRO A 86 -2.10 12.03 6.76
CA PRO A 86 -0.68 12.15 7.02
C PRO A 86 -0.04 10.83 7.48
N TYR A 87 -0.84 9.84 7.91
CA TYR A 87 -0.40 8.55 8.40
C TYR A 87 -0.31 7.54 7.25
N THR A 88 0.64 7.75 6.36
CA THR A 88 0.85 6.95 5.15
C THR A 88 2.31 6.98 4.73
N PHE A 89 2.65 6.19 3.70
CA PHE A 89 3.94 6.30 3.01
C PHE A 89 4.00 7.58 2.18
N ALA A 90 5.21 8.10 1.97
CA ALA A 90 5.45 9.37 1.27
C ALA A 90 4.76 9.46 -0.10
N ALA A 91 4.69 8.35 -0.84
CA ALA A 91 4.14 8.31 -2.19
C ALA A 91 2.73 8.91 -2.30
N SER A 92 1.81 8.62 -1.35
CA SER A 92 0.43 9.12 -1.39
C SER A 92 0.34 10.65 -1.42
N ALA A 93 1.26 11.35 -0.76
CA ALA A 93 1.29 12.82 -0.76
C ALA A 93 2.25 13.41 -1.79
N GLU A 94 3.33 12.70 -2.15
CA GLU A 94 4.29 13.17 -3.15
C GLU A 94 3.69 13.24 -4.55
N VAL A 95 2.87 12.26 -4.94
CA VAL A 95 2.20 12.27 -6.25
C VAL A 95 1.26 13.46 -6.42
N ILE A 96 0.67 13.96 -5.34
CA ILE A 96 -0.11 15.20 -5.31
C ILE A 96 0.82 16.37 -5.65
N ARG A 97 2.00 16.41 -5.03
CA ARG A 97 3.00 17.47 -5.28
C ARG A 97 3.59 17.41 -6.69
N TYR A 98 3.73 16.23 -7.28
CA TYR A 98 4.20 16.09 -8.67
C TYR A 98 3.26 16.78 -9.66
N LEU A 99 1.95 16.82 -9.38
CA LEU A 99 0.94 17.53 -10.18
C LEU A 99 0.84 19.03 -9.85
N GLY A 100 1.69 19.57 -8.97
CA GLY A 100 1.61 20.96 -8.53
C GLY A 100 0.41 21.23 -7.59
N ALA A 101 -0.30 20.18 -7.17
CA ALA A 101 -1.41 20.24 -6.24
C ALA A 101 -0.94 20.23 -4.77
N HIS A 102 -1.85 20.41 -3.82
CA HIS A 102 -1.57 20.48 -2.40
C HIS A 102 -2.25 19.34 -1.64
N PRO A 103 -1.54 18.59 -0.77
CA PRO A 103 -2.19 17.63 0.11
C PRO A 103 -2.96 18.38 1.21
N LEU A 104 -4.25 18.06 1.36
CA LEU A 104 -5.08 18.40 2.50
C LEU A 104 -5.02 17.22 3.46
N PHE A 105 -4.15 17.30 4.48
CA PHE A 105 -4.06 16.23 5.44
C PHE A 105 -5.28 16.19 6.37
N VAL A 106 -5.81 14.99 6.58
CA VAL A 106 -6.95 14.66 7.42
C VAL A 106 -6.52 13.61 8.42
N ASP A 107 -6.79 13.82 9.72
CA ASP A 107 -6.38 12.89 10.77
C ASP A 107 -7.08 11.53 10.63
N ILE A 108 -6.62 10.55 11.36
CA ILE A 108 -7.03 9.15 11.27
C ILE A 108 -7.98 8.73 12.38
N GLU A 109 -8.67 7.62 12.16
CA GLU A 109 -9.33 6.86 13.23
C GLU A 109 -8.28 6.09 14.04
N GLU A 110 -8.35 6.17 15.37
CA GLU A 110 -7.36 5.52 16.25
C GLU A 110 -7.36 3.98 16.09
N ASP A 111 -8.53 3.39 15.89
CA ASP A 111 -8.66 1.95 15.79
C ASP A 111 -8.17 1.39 14.46
N SER A 112 -8.59 2.00 13.35
CA SER A 112 -8.28 1.53 12.00
C SER A 112 -6.95 2.05 11.47
N CYS A 113 -6.45 3.17 11.98
CA CYS A 113 -5.37 3.98 11.42
C CYS A 113 -5.68 4.53 10.02
N ASN A 114 -6.90 4.39 9.52
CA ASN A 114 -7.37 4.91 8.25
C ASN A 114 -7.89 6.34 8.40
N LEU A 115 -7.99 7.05 7.28
CA LEU A 115 -8.56 8.39 7.21
C LEU A 115 -9.94 8.44 7.89
N SER A 116 -10.12 9.40 8.81
CA SER A 116 -11.38 9.59 9.55
C SER A 116 -12.43 10.30 8.70
N PRO A 117 -13.62 9.70 8.45
CA PRO A 117 -14.70 10.37 7.74
C PRO A 117 -15.16 11.66 8.43
N ALA A 118 -15.22 11.66 9.76
CA ALA A 118 -15.64 12.86 10.53
C ALA A 118 -14.65 14.02 10.34
N GLN A 119 -13.34 13.73 10.34
CA GLN A 119 -12.32 14.74 10.07
C GLN A 119 -12.30 15.16 8.60
N LEU A 120 -12.61 14.23 7.66
CA LEU A 120 -12.76 14.54 6.25
C LEU A 120 -13.91 15.52 6.03
N ASP A 121 -15.09 15.27 6.61
CA ASP A 121 -16.24 16.18 6.53
C ASP A 121 -15.88 17.58 7.02
N ALA A 122 -15.24 17.66 8.19
CA ALA A 122 -14.79 18.95 8.74
C ALA A 122 -13.79 19.66 7.80
N ALA A 123 -12.85 18.94 7.21
CA ALA A 123 -11.85 19.49 6.30
C ALA A 123 -12.47 19.98 4.98
N LEU A 124 -13.43 19.24 4.42
CA LEU A 124 -14.13 19.60 3.18
C LEU A 124 -15.02 20.84 3.36
N ARG A 125 -15.62 21.04 4.55
CA ARG A 125 -16.46 22.21 4.87
C ARG A 125 -15.69 23.50 5.12
N LEU A 126 -14.37 23.43 5.37
CA LEU A 126 -13.55 24.61 5.72
C LEU A 126 -13.41 25.66 4.60
N GLY A 127 -14.12 25.57 3.49
CA GLY A 127 -14.23 26.57 2.42
C GLY A 127 -12.91 27.14 1.87
N GLY A 128 -12.98 27.82 0.72
CA GLY A 128 -11.82 28.51 0.13
C GLY A 128 -10.76 27.61 -0.53
N ARG A 129 -11.03 26.29 -0.62
CA ARG A 129 -10.16 25.31 -1.29
C ARG A 129 -10.99 24.44 -2.23
N GLU A 130 -10.55 24.32 -3.47
CA GLU A 130 -11.13 23.38 -4.42
C GLU A 130 -10.50 22.01 -4.18
N VAL A 131 -11.20 21.11 -3.47
CA VAL A 131 -10.76 19.73 -3.25
C VAL A 131 -11.20 18.90 -4.45
N SER A 132 -10.26 18.60 -5.34
CA SER A 132 -10.52 17.87 -6.60
C SER A 132 -10.60 16.36 -6.41
N ALA A 133 -9.94 15.82 -5.37
CA ALA A 133 -9.96 14.40 -5.08
C ALA A 133 -9.78 14.09 -3.60
N VAL A 134 -10.26 12.91 -3.21
CA VAL A 134 -9.94 12.24 -1.93
C VAL A 134 -9.10 11.01 -2.24
N LEU A 135 -7.98 10.86 -1.54
CA LEU A 135 -7.05 9.73 -1.66
C LEU A 135 -7.00 8.97 -0.33
N PRO A 136 -8.00 8.10 -0.04
CA PRO A 136 -7.95 7.23 1.13
C PRO A 136 -6.89 6.15 0.95
N VAL A 137 -6.16 5.84 2.05
CA VAL A 137 -5.13 4.81 2.08
C VAL A 137 -5.62 3.68 2.97
N HIS A 138 -5.69 2.47 2.45
CA HIS A 138 -6.10 1.27 3.20
C HIS A 138 -4.94 0.72 4.04
N ILE A 139 -4.68 1.37 5.17
CA ILE A 139 -3.50 1.08 6.02
C ILE A 139 -3.51 -0.37 6.50
N ALA A 140 -2.33 -1.00 6.46
CA ALA A 140 -2.10 -2.39 6.85
C ALA A 140 -2.88 -3.44 6.03
N GLY A 141 -3.64 -3.00 5.02
CA GLY A 141 -4.57 -3.83 4.26
C GLY A 141 -5.98 -3.86 4.84
N ARG A 142 -6.29 -2.95 5.78
CA ARG A 142 -7.62 -2.76 6.36
C ARG A 142 -8.42 -1.75 5.54
N LEU A 143 -9.66 -2.13 5.19
CA LEU A 143 -10.51 -1.30 4.37
C LEU A 143 -10.90 0.01 5.10
N CYS A 144 -10.80 1.14 4.40
CA CYS A 144 -11.35 2.42 4.87
C CYS A 144 -12.88 2.36 4.99
N ALA A 145 -13.48 3.32 5.66
CA ALA A 145 -14.93 3.53 5.71
C ALA A 145 -15.43 4.11 4.36
N MET A 146 -15.29 3.31 3.27
CA MET A 146 -15.47 3.78 1.91
C MET A 146 -16.87 4.31 1.62
N GLY A 147 -17.92 3.74 2.25
CA GLY A 147 -19.29 4.24 2.08
C GLY A 147 -19.42 5.71 2.45
N GLU A 148 -18.93 6.07 3.64
CA GLU A 148 -18.94 7.45 4.15
C GLU A 148 -18.01 8.36 3.33
N ILE A 149 -16.81 7.87 2.97
CA ILE A 149 -15.85 8.65 2.17
C ILE A 149 -16.41 8.97 0.78
N LEU A 150 -17.05 8.00 0.11
CA LEU A 150 -17.66 8.21 -1.20
C LEU A 150 -18.82 9.20 -1.16
N GLU A 151 -19.67 9.11 -0.12
CA GLU A 151 -20.77 10.05 0.09
C GLU A 151 -20.25 11.49 0.28
N LEU A 152 -19.26 11.67 1.16
CA LEU A 152 -18.64 12.96 1.42
C LEU A 152 -17.94 13.53 0.19
N ALA A 153 -17.16 12.73 -0.52
CA ALA A 153 -16.50 13.15 -1.74
C ALA A 153 -17.51 13.55 -2.82
N GLY A 154 -18.56 12.73 -3.03
CA GLY A 154 -19.63 13.01 -4.00
C GLY A 154 -20.40 14.30 -3.69
N ALA A 155 -20.69 14.58 -2.41
CA ALA A 155 -21.35 15.83 -2.00
C ALA A 155 -20.52 17.09 -2.34
N HIS A 156 -19.20 16.94 -2.49
CA HIS A 156 -18.27 18.04 -2.81
C HIS A 156 -17.74 17.98 -4.27
N GLY A 157 -18.23 17.05 -5.09
CA GLY A 157 -17.79 16.88 -6.48
C GLY A 157 -16.33 16.40 -6.61
N ALA A 158 -15.75 15.83 -5.55
CA ALA A 158 -14.39 15.33 -5.53
C ALA A 158 -14.33 13.88 -6.03
N ALA A 159 -13.36 13.56 -6.88
CA ALA A 159 -13.07 12.19 -7.28
C ALA A 159 -12.48 11.38 -6.11
N VAL A 160 -12.58 10.03 -6.18
CA VAL A 160 -11.97 9.16 -5.17
C VAL A 160 -10.97 8.21 -5.83
N VAL A 161 -9.70 8.34 -5.44
CA VAL A 161 -8.61 7.43 -5.85
C VAL A 161 -8.15 6.65 -4.63
N GLU A 162 -8.34 5.32 -4.65
CA GLU A 162 -7.96 4.47 -3.51
C GLU A 162 -6.48 4.08 -3.57
N ASP A 163 -5.70 4.42 -2.54
CA ASP A 163 -4.38 3.83 -2.35
C ASP A 163 -4.53 2.47 -1.66
N ALA A 164 -4.60 1.43 -2.48
CA ALA A 164 -4.70 0.04 -2.09
C ALA A 164 -3.33 -0.68 -2.07
N ALA A 165 -2.21 0.08 -1.92
CA ALA A 165 -0.85 -0.46 -1.93
C ALA A 165 -0.58 -1.53 -0.85
N HIS A 166 -1.43 -1.64 0.17
CA HIS A 166 -1.37 -2.66 1.20
C HIS A 166 -2.39 -3.80 1.01
N CYS A 167 -3.16 -3.78 -0.06
CA CYS A 167 -4.27 -4.68 -0.27
C CYS A 167 -4.04 -5.66 -1.41
N LEU A 168 -4.87 -6.71 -1.40
CA LEU A 168 -5.25 -7.49 -2.57
C LEU A 168 -6.73 -7.20 -2.88
N PRO A 169 -7.16 -7.27 -4.15
CA PRO A 169 -8.54 -7.02 -4.53
C PRO A 169 -9.44 -8.23 -4.18
N TRP A 170 -9.60 -8.48 -2.88
CA TRP A 170 -10.37 -9.63 -2.39
C TRP A 170 -11.80 -9.20 -2.04
N PRO A 171 -12.83 -9.88 -2.59
CA PRO A 171 -14.22 -9.56 -2.32
C PRO A 171 -14.57 -9.67 -0.82
N SER A 172 -15.33 -8.71 -0.32
CA SER A 172 -15.91 -8.73 1.00
C SER A 172 -17.32 -8.13 1.00
N PRO A 173 -18.15 -8.35 2.03
CA PRO A 173 -19.45 -7.70 2.17
C PRO A 173 -19.36 -6.15 2.19
N ARG A 174 -18.20 -5.62 2.55
CA ARG A 174 -17.94 -4.16 2.58
C ARG A 174 -17.37 -3.62 1.25
N GLY A 175 -17.24 -4.44 0.22
CA GLY A 175 -16.57 -4.14 -1.04
C GLY A 175 -15.17 -4.74 -1.13
N SER A 176 -14.48 -4.44 -2.21
CA SER A 176 -13.10 -4.86 -2.45
C SER A 176 -12.20 -3.62 -2.50
N ALA A 177 -11.16 -3.58 -1.67
CA ALA A 177 -10.22 -2.46 -1.62
C ALA A 177 -9.67 -2.13 -3.02
N GLY A 178 -9.68 -0.86 -3.39
CA GLY A 178 -9.19 -0.37 -4.69
C GLY A 178 -10.20 -0.46 -5.83
N THR A 179 -11.46 -0.91 -5.59
CA THR A 179 -12.46 -1.08 -6.67
C THR A 179 -13.74 -0.27 -6.47
N MET A 180 -13.79 0.56 -5.44
CA MET A 180 -14.99 1.29 -5.02
C MET A 180 -14.98 2.75 -5.46
N GLY A 181 -13.82 3.38 -5.56
CA GLY A 181 -13.65 4.74 -6.07
C GLY A 181 -13.59 4.81 -7.60
N ASP A 182 -13.21 5.98 -8.12
CA ASP A 182 -13.00 6.22 -9.56
C ASP A 182 -11.84 5.41 -10.11
N ALA A 183 -10.77 5.26 -9.31
CA ALA A 183 -9.63 4.39 -9.59
C ALA A 183 -9.04 3.85 -8.29
N GLY A 184 -8.34 2.71 -8.36
CA GLY A 184 -7.58 2.15 -7.25
C GLY A 184 -6.19 1.69 -7.68
N VAL A 185 -5.23 1.75 -6.76
CA VAL A 185 -3.83 1.48 -7.07
C VAL A 185 -3.24 0.49 -6.08
N TYR A 186 -2.69 -0.60 -6.61
CA TYR A 186 -2.03 -1.65 -5.84
C TYR A 186 -0.51 -1.60 -6.05
N SER A 187 0.22 -2.07 -5.06
CA SER A 187 1.68 -2.14 -5.09
C SER A 187 2.18 -3.58 -5.13
N PHE A 188 3.20 -3.81 -5.94
CA PHE A 188 3.92 -5.08 -6.00
C PHE A 188 5.39 -4.90 -5.60
N TYR A 189 5.67 -3.92 -4.72
CA TYR A 189 6.98 -3.80 -4.08
C TYR A 189 7.32 -5.08 -3.30
N ALA A 190 8.61 -5.35 -3.09
CA ALA A 190 9.12 -6.61 -2.54
C ALA A 190 8.49 -7.05 -1.21
N THR A 191 7.97 -6.12 -0.39
CA THR A 191 7.35 -6.46 0.91
C THR A 191 5.84 -6.69 0.85
N LYS A 192 5.19 -6.44 -0.29
CA LYS A 192 3.73 -6.48 -0.45
C LYS A 192 3.18 -7.91 -0.45
N PRO A 193 1.84 -8.09 -0.30
CA PRO A 193 1.22 -9.42 -0.26
C PRO A 193 1.57 -10.31 -1.45
N ILE A 194 1.67 -9.74 -2.65
CA ILE A 194 2.29 -10.30 -3.86
C ILE A 194 3.31 -9.30 -4.40
N THR A 195 4.32 -9.77 -5.13
CA THR A 195 5.41 -8.90 -5.58
C THR A 195 5.82 -9.16 -7.03
N THR A 196 6.36 -8.11 -7.67
CA THR A 196 7.11 -8.16 -8.93
C THR A 196 8.55 -7.66 -8.74
N GLY A 197 9.01 -7.53 -7.47
CA GLY A 197 10.19 -6.76 -7.09
C GLY A 197 9.86 -5.28 -6.99
N GLU A 198 9.60 -4.65 -8.11
CA GLU A 198 9.01 -3.32 -8.27
C GLU A 198 7.83 -3.42 -9.24
N GLY A 199 6.73 -2.74 -8.95
CA GLY A 199 5.54 -2.71 -9.80
C GLY A 199 4.30 -2.19 -9.10
N GLY A 200 3.25 -2.02 -9.88
CA GLY A 200 1.92 -1.65 -9.43
C GLY A 200 0.85 -2.01 -10.45
N MET A 201 -0.40 -1.88 -10.03
CA MET A 201 -1.57 -2.01 -10.90
C MET A 201 -2.54 -0.89 -10.62
N VAL A 202 -3.01 -0.22 -11.65
CA VAL A 202 -4.13 0.70 -11.55
C VAL A 202 -5.37 0.03 -12.08
N VAL A 203 -6.47 0.12 -11.34
CA VAL A 203 -7.76 -0.43 -11.77
C VAL A 203 -8.82 0.67 -11.80
N THR A 204 -9.79 0.52 -12.71
CA THR A 204 -10.94 1.42 -12.80
C THR A 204 -12.11 0.73 -13.51
N ARG A 205 -13.34 1.23 -13.27
CA ARG A 205 -14.53 0.85 -14.03
C ARG A 205 -14.83 1.82 -15.17
N ARG A 206 -14.12 2.94 -15.23
CA ARG A 206 -14.36 4.05 -16.15
C ARG A 206 -13.41 3.94 -17.35
N GLU A 207 -13.99 3.73 -18.53
CA GLU A 207 -13.22 3.55 -19.77
C GLU A 207 -12.39 4.78 -20.13
N GLU A 208 -12.92 5.98 -19.92
CA GLU A 208 -12.22 7.23 -20.21
C GLU A 208 -10.96 7.39 -19.34
N LEU A 209 -11.01 6.98 -18.04
CA LEU A 209 -9.84 7.00 -17.18
C LEU A 209 -8.81 5.94 -17.62
N ALA A 210 -9.29 4.73 -17.94
CA ALA A 210 -8.40 3.67 -18.42
C ALA A 210 -7.68 4.08 -19.71
N ARG A 211 -8.39 4.71 -20.65
CA ARG A 211 -7.81 5.21 -21.90
C ARG A 211 -6.78 6.32 -21.63
N ARG A 212 -7.11 7.29 -20.76
CA ARG A 212 -6.17 8.36 -20.38
C ARG A 212 -4.91 7.79 -19.75
N MET A 213 -5.04 6.93 -18.76
CA MET A 213 -3.91 6.33 -18.05
C MET A 213 -3.05 5.43 -18.97
N ARG A 214 -3.68 4.71 -19.91
CA ARG A 214 -2.94 3.90 -20.90
C ARG A 214 -2.08 4.77 -21.81
N LEU A 215 -2.64 5.88 -22.29
CA LEU A 215 -1.91 6.87 -23.08
C LEU A 215 -0.74 7.47 -22.29
N MET A 216 -1.02 7.97 -21.09
CA MET A 216 -0.05 8.71 -20.28
C MET A 216 1.06 7.83 -19.71
N ARG A 217 0.82 6.53 -19.47
CA ARG A 217 1.86 5.63 -18.91
C ARG A 217 3.03 5.36 -19.86
N LEU A 218 2.87 5.65 -21.17
CA LEU A 218 3.89 5.41 -22.18
C LEU A 218 4.04 6.60 -23.13
N HIS A 219 4.66 7.66 -22.64
CA HIS A 219 5.04 8.86 -23.40
C HIS A 219 3.90 9.60 -24.11
N GLY A 220 2.63 9.32 -23.81
CA GLY A 220 1.49 9.90 -24.55
C GLY A 220 1.40 9.42 -26.00
N LEU A 221 1.91 8.22 -26.29
CA LEU A 221 1.91 7.65 -27.63
C LEU A 221 0.55 7.03 -27.96
N ASP A 222 0.07 7.24 -29.19
CA ASP A 222 -1.21 6.73 -29.72
C ASP A 222 -1.22 5.21 -29.93
N ARG A 223 -0.06 4.55 -29.88
CA ARG A 223 0.12 3.11 -30.12
C ARG A 223 0.91 2.40 -29.03
N ASP A 224 0.43 1.22 -28.68
CA ASP A 224 1.15 0.31 -27.78
C ASP A 224 2.44 -0.23 -28.43
N VAL A 225 3.51 -0.38 -27.61
CA VAL A 225 4.82 -0.88 -28.06
C VAL A 225 4.69 -2.26 -28.70
N TRP A 226 3.90 -3.17 -28.12
CA TRP A 226 3.68 -4.51 -28.65
C TRP A 226 3.10 -4.48 -30.06
N ASN A 227 2.02 -3.73 -30.28
CA ASN A 227 1.34 -3.65 -31.56
C ASN A 227 2.20 -3.02 -32.69
N ARG A 228 3.19 -2.19 -32.33
CA ARG A 228 4.12 -1.60 -33.31
C ARG A 228 5.03 -2.62 -33.97
N TYR A 229 5.38 -3.68 -33.27
CA TYR A 229 6.37 -4.65 -33.71
C TYR A 229 5.76 -6.00 -34.16
N THR A 230 4.54 -6.30 -33.73
CA THR A 230 3.92 -7.63 -33.94
C THR A 230 2.71 -7.62 -34.88
N ALA A 231 2.03 -6.48 -35.07
CA ALA A 231 0.86 -6.41 -35.93
C ALA A 231 1.23 -6.54 -37.43
N PRO A 232 0.48 -7.30 -38.24
CA PRO A 232 0.64 -7.33 -39.70
C PRO A 232 0.52 -5.89 -40.25
N GLY A 233 1.48 -5.47 -41.08
CA GLY A 233 1.56 -4.10 -41.57
C GLY A 233 2.09 -3.11 -40.53
N ALA A 234 2.85 -3.61 -39.57
CA ALA A 234 3.47 -2.80 -38.50
C ALA A 234 4.10 -1.55 -39.09
N SER A 235 3.55 -0.39 -38.76
CA SER A 235 4.07 0.90 -39.18
C SER A 235 4.99 1.42 -38.09
N TRP A 236 6.14 1.90 -38.49
CA TRP A 236 7.06 2.66 -37.63
C TRP A 236 6.43 3.98 -37.15
N TYR A 237 5.34 4.44 -37.81
CA TYR A 237 4.67 5.70 -37.52
C TYR A 237 3.90 5.65 -36.18
N TYR A 238 4.07 6.66 -35.38
CA TYR A 238 3.35 6.95 -34.13
C TYR A 238 3.28 8.45 -33.90
N GLU A 239 2.34 8.89 -33.12
CA GLU A 239 2.19 10.28 -32.71
C GLU A 239 2.28 10.42 -31.20
N VAL A 240 2.85 11.54 -30.73
CA VAL A 240 2.82 11.97 -29.34
C VAL A 240 1.60 12.87 -29.19
N LEU A 241 0.56 12.38 -28.54
CA LEU A 241 -0.68 13.14 -28.36
C LEU A 241 -0.63 14.03 -27.12
N GLU A 242 0.17 13.64 -26.13
CA GLU A 242 0.30 14.32 -24.83
C GLU A 242 1.73 14.13 -24.28
N PRO A 243 2.22 15.02 -23.40
CA PRO A 243 3.49 14.83 -22.71
C PRO A 243 3.35 13.77 -21.60
N GLY A 244 3.31 12.50 -22.00
CA GLY A 244 3.13 11.37 -21.08
C GLY A 244 4.41 10.96 -20.34
N PHE A 245 4.27 9.95 -19.50
CA PHE A 245 5.32 9.44 -18.61
C PHE A 245 5.91 8.12 -19.15
N LYS A 246 6.97 7.63 -18.51
CA LYS A 246 7.54 6.29 -18.77
C LYS A 246 7.29 5.39 -17.56
N TYR A 247 6.07 4.87 -17.43
CA TYR A 247 5.56 4.15 -16.26
C TYR A 247 5.09 2.74 -16.55
N ASN A 248 5.28 2.24 -17.75
CA ASN A 248 4.91 0.87 -18.13
C ASN A 248 5.71 -0.19 -17.35
N LEU A 249 5.10 -1.35 -17.09
CA LEU A 249 5.73 -2.51 -16.49
C LEU A 249 6.40 -3.38 -17.57
N SER A 250 7.57 -3.93 -17.30
CA SER A 250 8.23 -4.89 -18.18
C SER A 250 7.62 -6.29 -18.06
N ASP A 251 7.75 -7.12 -19.12
CA ASP A 251 7.31 -8.52 -19.08
C ASP A 251 8.11 -9.34 -18.08
N LEU A 252 9.37 -9.00 -17.81
CA LEU A 252 10.15 -9.64 -16.75
C LEU A 252 9.45 -9.51 -15.39
N ALA A 253 9.07 -8.29 -15.01
CA ALA A 253 8.38 -8.04 -13.74
C ALA A 253 6.94 -8.60 -13.78
N ALA A 254 6.23 -8.42 -14.88
CA ALA A 254 4.87 -8.91 -15.04
C ALA A 254 4.78 -10.44 -14.94
N SER A 255 5.78 -11.17 -15.43
CA SER A 255 5.81 -12.63 -15.34
C SER A 255 5.90 -13.14 -13.90
N ILE A 256 6.65 -12.44 -13.04
CA ILE A 256 6.67 -12.72 -11.61
C ILE A 256 5.29 -12.43 -11.01
N GLY A 257 4.71 -11.25 -11.33
CA GLY A 257 3.39 -10.85 -10.84
C GLY A 257 2.29 -11.83 -11.19
N LEU A 258 2.31 -12.37 -12.40
CA LEU A 258 1.36 -13.37 -12.88
C LEU A 258 1.46 -14.69 -12.08
N ALA A 259 2.68 -15.17 -11.83
CA ALA A 259 2.90 -16.35 -11.00
C ALA A 259 2.47 -16.12 -9.53
N GLN A 260 2.76 -14.95 -8.99
CA GLN A 260 2.35 -14.53 -7.63
C GLN A 260 0.83 -14.39 -7.52
N LEU A 261 0.16 -13.80 -8.52
CA LEU A 261 -1.29 -13.59 -8.54
C LEU A 261 -2.05 -14.92 -8.40
N ARG A 262 -1.59 -15.95 -9.10
CA ARG A 262 -2.19 -17.29 -9.04
C ARG A 262 -2.05 -17.97 -7.68
N LYS A 263 -1.16 -17.47 -6.81
CA LYS A 263 -0.97 -17.93 -5.42
C LYS A 263 -1.56 -16.96 -4.39
N ALA A 264 -2.17 -15.86 -4.81
CA ALA A 264 -2.61 -14.78 -3.93
C ALA A 264 -3.58 -15.25 -2.84
N GLU A 265 -4.51 -16.17 -3.18
CA GLU A 265 -5.47 -16.74 -2.21
C GLU A 265 -4.76 -17.50 -1.09
N VAL A 266 -3.79 -18.36 -1.44
CA VAL A 266 -3.01 -19.14 -0.46
C VAL A 266 -2.19 -18.20 0.43
N PHE A 267 -1.60 -17.15 -0.14
CA PHE A 267 -0.86 -16.15 0.63
C PHE A 267 -1.75 -15.37 1.59
N LEU A 268 -2.93 -14.99 1.14
CA LEU A 268 -3.91 -14.29 1.99
C LEU A 268 -4.43 -15.19 3.12
N ALA A 269 -4.76 -16.46 2.81
CA ALA A 269 -5.19 -17.43 3.82
C ALA A 269 -4.10 -17.61 4.90
N ARG A 270 -2.84 -17.74 4.50
CA ARG A 270 -1.73 -17.87 5.46
C ARG A 270 -1.54 -16.62 6.31
N ARG A 271 -1.67 -15.42 5.75
CA ARG A 271 -1.61 -14.16 6.50
C ARG A 271 -2.73 -14.04 7.53
N ARG A 272 -3.95 -14.44 7.17
CA ARG A 272 -5.09 -14.50 8.10
C ARG A 272 -4.84 -15.47 9.25
N GLU A 273 -4.29 -16.63 8.96
CA GLU A 273 -3.93 -17.61 9.99
C GLU A 273 -2.87 -17.06 10.95
N ILE A 274 -1.81 -16.43 10.44
CA ILE A 274 -0.77 -15.81 11.29
C ILE A 274 -1.38 -14.70 12.15
N ALA A 275 -2.25 -13.85 11.57
CA ALA A 275 -2.93 -12.79 12.30
C ALA A 275 -3.82 -13.34 13.43
N ARG A 276 -4.55 -14.43 13.18
CA ARG A 276 -5.33 -15.13 14.19
C ARG A 276 -4.46 -15.66 15.32
N LEU A 277 -3.33 -16.33 15.01
CA LEU A 277 -2.40 -16.84 16.01
C LEU A 277 -1.80 -15.70 16.88
N TYR A 278 -1.44 -14.57 16.28
CA TYR A 278 -0.99 -13.41 17.03
C TYR A 278 -2.08 -12.85 17.93
N THR A 279 -3.31 -12.74 17.44
CA THR A 279 -4.44 -12.24 18.21
C THR A 279 -4.72 -13.17 19.41
N GLU A 280 -4.80 -14.48 19.20
CA GLU A 280 -4.99 -15.46 20.28
C GLU A 280 -3.85 -15.45 21.29
N GLY A 281 -2.60 -15.36 20.81
CA GLY A 281 -1.41 -15.40 21.67
C GLY A 281 -1.10 -14.11 22.42
N LEU A 282 -1.75 -12.98 22.07
CA LEU A 282 -1.43 -11.66 22.65
C LEU A 282 -2.65 -10.92 23.22
N SER A 283 -3.89 -11.45 23.09
CA SER A 283 -5.14 -10.77 23.48
C SER A 283 -5.29 -10.54 24.98
N ASP A 284 -4.64 -11.33 25.81
CA ASP A 284 -4.65 -11.19 27.27
C ASP A 284 -3.65 -10.14 27.82
N LEU A 285 -2.87 -9.51 26.93
CA LEU A 285 -1.85 -8.54 27.32
C LEU A 285 -2.43 -7.13 27.36
N ASP A 286 -2.53 -6.57 28.55
CA ASP A 286 -3.13 -5.27 28.81
C ASP A 286 -2.24 -4.06 28.48
N PHE A 287 -0.96 -4.29 28.16
CA PHE A 287 0.01 -3.25 27.79
C PHE A 287 0.07 -2.99 26.27
N LEU A 288 -0.78 -3.62 25.47
CA LEU A 288 -0.87 -3.39 24.05
C LEU A 288 -2.30 -3.54 23.51
N SER A 289 -2.56 -2.90 22.38
CA SER A 289 -3.79 -3.08 21.59
C SER A 289 -3.46 -3.78 20.28
N LEU A 290 -4.32 -4.70 19.88
CA LEU A 290 -4.20 -5.48 18.65
C LEU A 290 -5.07 -4.89 17.54
N PRO A 291 -4.71 -5.09 16.26
CA PRO A 291 -5.59 -4.77 15.14
C PRO A 291 -6.82 -5.67 15.17
N ARG A 292 -7.98 -5.15 14.76
CA ARG A 292 -9.21 -5.94 14.63
C ARG A 292 -9.20 -6.77 13.36
N ASP A 293 -9.73 -7.99 13.44
CA ASP A 293 -10.03 -8.79 12.26
C ASP A 293 -11.35 -8.32 11.66
N GLU A 294 -11.32 -7.95 10.39
CA GLU A 294 -12.49 -7.50 9.63
C GLU A 294 -12.51 -8.13 8.24
N ALA A 295 -13.73 -8.35 7.73
CA ALA A 295 -13.90 -8.83 6.37
C ALA A 295 -13.23 -7.90 5.35
N GLY A 296 -12.45 -8.49 4.44
CA GLY A 296 -11.68 -7.75 3.42
C GLY A 296 -10.27 -7.32 3.85
N HIS A 297 -9.86 -7.57 5.11
CA HIS A 297 -8.50 -7.26 5.55
C HIS A 297 -7.46 -8.14 4.85
N SER A 298 -6.49 -7.50 4.19
CA SER A 298 -5.40 -8.20 3.44
C SER A 298 -4.21 -8.59 4.32
N TRP A 299 -4.20 -8.18 5.58
CA TRP A 299 -3.15 -8.50 6.55
C TRP A 299 -1.72 -8.26 6.00
N HIS A 300 -1.54 -7.13 5.32
CA HIS A 300 -0.19 -6.74 4.89
C HIS A 300 0.72 -6.47 6.08
N LEU A 301 0.20 -5.79 7.11
CA LEU A 301 0.89 -5.52 8.36
C LEU A 301 0.07 -6.05 9.54
N PHE A 302 0.77 -6.51 10.58
CA PHE A 302 0.19 -6.74 11.90
C PHE A 302 0.74 -5.70 12.87
N MET A 303 -0.02 -4.63 13.06
CA MET A 303 0.41 -3.45 13.83
C MET A 303 -0.11 -3.51 15.25
N ILE A 304 0.77 -3.77 16.21
CA ILE A 304 0.46 -3.63 17.64
C ILE A 304 0.68 -2.18 18.10
N ARG A 305 -0.09 -1.72 19.06
CA ARG A 305 0.06 -0.38 19.67
C ARG A 305 0.29 -0.54 21.17
N LEU A 306 1.47 -0.09 21.64
CA LEU A 306 1.86 -0.19 23.03
C LEU A 306 1.09 0.81 23.92
N ASP A 307 0.70 0.40 25.11
CA ASP A 307 0.27 1.31 26.18
C ASP A 307 1.53 1.76 26.98
N LEU A 308 2.03 2.94 26.62
CA LEU A 308 3.24 3.50 27.19
C LEU A 308 3.06 3.92 28.68
N GLN A 309 1.83 3.99 29.18
CA GLN A 309 1.59 4.25 30.61
C GLN A 309 1.87 3.00 31.45
N ARG A 310 1.67 1.81 30.86
CA ARG A 310 1.93 0.52 31.52
C ARG A 310 3.37 0.01 31.36
N LEU A 311 4.13 0.62 30.47
CA LEU A 311 5.51 0.22 30.18
C LEU A 311 6.51 1.24 30.74
N SER A 312 7.65 0.75 31.25
CA SER A 312 8.78 1.55 31.74
C SER A 312 9.69 2.05 30.63
N VAL A 313 9.42 1.69 29.38
CA VAL A 313 10.19 2.04 28.18
C VAL A 313 9.28 2.61 27.10
N ASP A 314 9.85 3.38 26.19
CA ASP A 314 9.16 3.85 25.00
C ASP A 314 9.09 2.75 23.90
N ARG A 315 8.38 3.06 22.82
CA ARG A 315 8.24 2.19 21.64
C ARG A 315 9.60 1.86 21.01
N ASN A 316 10.50 2.81 20.92
CA ASN A 316 11.80 2.62 20.27
C ASN A 316 12.64 1.58 21.04
N ARG A 317 12.68 1.69 22.37
CA ARG A 317 13.40 0.72 23.21
C ARG A 317 12.75 -0.67 23.17
N PHE A 318 11.41 -0.74 23.11
CA PHE A 318 10.70 -2.02 22.95
C PHE A 318 11.01 -2.67 21.59
N ALA A 319 10.98 -1.90 20.50
CA ALA A 319 11.34 -2.36 19.16
C ALA A 319 12.81 -2.82 19.08
N ALA A 320 13.75 -2.07 19.69
CA ALA A 320 15.14 -2.47 19.76
C ALA A 320 15.31 -3.81 20.51
N ALA A 321 14.58 -4.03 21.60
CA ALA A 321 14.62 -5.29 22.34
C ALA A 321 14.08 -6.48 21.53
N LEU A 322 13.09 -6.28 20.67
CA LEU A 322 12.63 -7.30 19.71
C LEU A 322 13.74 -7.64 18.71
N GLN A 323 14.42 -6.61 18.18
CA GLN A 323 15.55 -6.81 17.25
C GLN A 323 16.73 -7.49 17.91
N GLU A 324 17.07 -7.14 19.16
CA GLU A 324 18.09 -7.82 19.99
C GLU A 324 17.75 -9.31 20.19
N ALA A 325 16.46 -9.66 20.25
CA ALA A 325 15.98 -11.03 20.31
C ALA A 325 15.94 -11.75 18.95
N GLY A 326 16.41 -11.11 17.88
CA GLY A 326 16.45 -11.63 16.51
C GLY A 326 15.12 -11.56 15.75
N ILE A 327 14.20 -10.68 16.17
CA ILE A 327 12.91 -10.46 15.51
C ILE A 327 12.95 -9.12 14.76
N GLY A 328 12.86 -9.18 13.44
CA GLY A 328 12.74 -7.99 12.59
C GLY A 328 11.37 -7.33 12.77
N VAL A 329 11.36 -6.05 13.09
CA VAL A 329 10.15 -5.23 13.23
C VAL A 329 10.33 -3.92 12.48
N SER A 330 9.21 -3.24 12.21
CA SER A 330 9.20 -1.94 11.55
C SER A 330 8.17 -1.01 12.19
N VAL A 331 8.17 0.24 11.76
CA VAL A 331 7.21 1.27 12.17
C VAL A 331 6.50 1.83 10.94
N HIS A 332 5.21 1.64 10.87
CA HIS A 332 4.34 2.16 9.82
C HIS A 332 3.26 3.06 10.43
N PHE A 333 3.34 4.38 10.23
CA PHE A 333 4.37 5.15 9.54
C PHE A 333 4.82 6.30 10.45
N ILE A 334 5.96 6.96 10.10
CA ILE A 334 6.22 8.29 10.63
C ILE A 334 5.28 9.22 9.87
N PRO A 335 4.34 9.94 10.55
CA PRO A 335 3.38 10.77 9.85
C PRO A 335 4.03 11.87 9.02
N LEU A 336 3.53 12.09 7.81
CA LEU A 336 4.15 13.00 6.84
C LEU A 336 4.20 14.45 7.33
N HIS A 337 3.23 14.88 8.14
CA HIS A 337 3.25 16.23 8.73
C HIS A 337 4.46 16.47 9.64
N LEU A 338 5.13 15.41 10.13
CA LEU A 338 6.37 15.51 10.91
C LEU A 338 7.62 15.58 10.03
N MET A 339 7.51 15.25 8.74
CA MET A 339 8.64 15.22 7.83
C MET A 339 9.11 16.64 7.46
N PRO A 340 10.43 16.85 7.31
CA PRO A 340 11.00 18.18 7.10
C PRO A 340 10.37 18.95 5.93
N TYR A 341 10.11 18.28 4.80
CA TYR A 341 9.50 18.89 3.62
C TYR A 341 8.12 19.49 3.93
N TYR A 342 7.22 18.70 4.51
CA TYR A 342 5.85 19.13 4.80
C TYR A 342 5.80 20.17 5.92
N ARG A 343 6.62 20.00 6.95
CA ARG A 343 6.76 21.00 8.02
C ARG A 343 7.20 22.36 7.48
N LYS A 344 8.24 22.38 6.62
CA LYS A 344 8.74 23.61 6.03
C LYS A 344 7.74 24.25 5.07
N THR A 345 7.05 23.44 4.26
CA THR A 345 6.15 23.93 3.20
C THR A 345 4.81 24.41 3.75
N TYR A 346 4.26 23.72 4.76
CA TYR A 346 2.90 23.96 5.26
C TYR A 346 2.84 24.44 6.71
N GLY A 347 3.95 24.50 7.42
CA GLY A 347 4.02 24.97 8.81
C GLY A 347 3.46 24.00 9.84
N PHE A 348 3.28 22.72 9.49
CA PHE A 348 2.69 21.71 10.36
C PHE A 348 3.45 21.49 11.65
N LYS A 349 2.68 21.21 12.72
CA LYS A 349 3.15 20.84 14.06
C LYS A 349 2.64 19.43 14.40
N PRO A 350 3.29 18.73 15.36
CA PRO A 350 2.84 17.40 15.78
C PRO A 350 1.38 17.35 16.22
N GLU A 351 0.90 18.42 16.85
CA GLU A 351 -0.44 18.53 17.45
C GLU A 351 -1.55 18.75 16.42
N ASP A 352 -1.23 19.12 15.18
CA ASP A 352 -2.21 19.36 14.12
C ASP A 352 -2.95 18.07 13.72
N PHE A 353 -2.30 16.90 13.93
CA PHE A 353 -2.87 15.56 13.68
C PHE A 353 -2.63 14.65 14.88
N PRO A 354 -3.34 14.89 15.99
CA PRO A 354 -3.02 14.30 17.28
C PRO A 354 -3.22 12.78 17.32
N VAL A 355 -4.16 12.23 16.55
CA VAL A 355 -4.38 10.79 16.52
C VAL A 355 -3.26 10.08 15.74
N ALA A 356 -2.90 10.60 14.58
CA ALA A 356 -1.77 10.08 13.79
C ALA A 356 -0.46 10.15 14.58
N TYR A 357 -0.22 11.25 15.29
CA TYR A 357 0.98 11.43 16.10
C TYR A 357 1.04 10.42 17.27
N ARG A 358 -0.04 10.31 18.06
CA ARG A 358 -0.10 9.34 19.18
C ARG A 358 0.04 7.90 18.69
N THR A 359 -0.61 7.56 17.56
CA THR A 359 -0.51 6.22 16.95
C THR A 359 0.93 5.91 16.55
N TYR A 360 1.63 6.85 15.91
CA TYR A 360 3.04 6.70 15.56
C TYR A 360 3.93 6.41 16.76
N LEU A 361 3.75 7.13 17.86
CA LEU A 361 4.57 6.96 19.07
C LEU A 361 4.44 5.58 19.70
N ARG A 362 3.37 4.83 19.39
CA ARG A 362 3.01 3.56 20.04
C ARG A 362 3.10 2.34 19.14
N SER A 363 3.12 2.52 17.81
CA SER A 363 2.96 1.42 16.85
C SER A 363 4.26 0.69 16.57
N ILE A 364 4.16 -0.66 16.52
CA ILE A 364 5.20 -1.58 16.02
C ILE A 364 4.51 -2.57 15.08
N SER A 365 5.08 -2.78 13.90
CA SER A 365 4.64 -3.84 12.98
C SER A 365 5.45 -5.10 13.23
N LEU A 366 4.77 -6.19 13.58
CA LEU A 366 5.35 -7.52 13.75
C LEU A 366 5.50 -8.22 12.40
N PRO A 367 6.41 -9.21 12.28
CA PRO A 367 6.58 -9.98 11.05
C PRO A 367 5.29 -10.68 10.62
N ILE A 368 4.87 -10.48 9.38
CA ILE A 368 3.74 -11.20 8.79
C ILE A 368 3.98 -11.37 7.27
N TYR A 369 4.21 -12.60 6.82
CA TYR A 369 4.41 -12.95 5.41
C TYR A 369 4.10 -14.44 5.19
N ALA A 370 3.74 -14.82 3.97
CA ALA A 370 3.22 -16.17 3.67
C ALA A 370 4.19 -17.30 4.03
N GLY A 371 5.51 -17.07 3.95
CA GLY A 371 6.54 -18.06 4.30
C GLY A 371 6.91 -18.10 5.79
N LEU A 372 6.22 -17.35 6.67
CA LEU A 372 6.52 -17.35 8.12
C LEU A 372 6.05 -18.66 8.76
N ALA A 373 7.00 -19.47 9.27
CA ALA A 373 6.70 -20.75 9.87
C ALA A 373 5.99 -20.60 11.23
N GLU A 374 5.18 -21.58 11.61
CA GLU A 374 4.41 -21.54 12.86
C GLU A 374 5.29 -21.44 14.11
N GLN A 375 6.43 -22.14 14.11
CA GLN A 375 7.43 -22.02 15.18
C GLN A 375 8.00 -20.59 15.30
N GLN A 376 8.14 -19.88 14.18
CA GLN A 376 8.58 -18.47 14.17
C GLN A 376 7.47 -17.56 14.73
N VAL A 377 6.20 -17.80 14.38
CA VAL A 377 5.05 -17.09 14.95
C VAL A 377 5.02 -17.26 16.47
N SER A 378 5.12 -18.51 16.94
CA SER A 378 5.16 -18.83 18.38
C SER A 378 6.32 -18.15 19.11
N ARG A 379 7.50 -18.06 18.46
CA ARG A 379 8.66 -17.35 19.01
C ARG A 379 8.41 -15.84 19.12
N VAL A 380 7.78 -15.22 18.11
CA VAL A 380 7.41 -13.80 18.16
C VAL A 380 6.47 -13.53 19.33
N ILE A 381 5.41 -14.34 19.48
CA ILE A 381 4.44 -14.25 20.60
C ILE A 381 5.17 -14.35 21.94
N ALA A 382 5.96 -15.40 22.13
CA ALA A 382 6.69 -15.64 23.38
C ALA A 382 7.63 -14.46 23.72
N THR A 383 8.30 -13.88 22.71
CA THR A 383 9.22 -12.76 22.91
C THR A 383 8.46 -11.47 23.26
N VAL A 384 7.36 -11.15 22.60
CA VAL A 384 6.51 -9.99 22.95
C VAL A 384 6.02 -10.11 24.39
N ARG A 385 5.55 -11.28 24.80
CA ARG A 385 5.10 -11.55 26.18
C ARG A 385 6.23 -11.40 27.19
N ALA A 386 7.40 -11.93 26.90
CA ALA A 386 8.57 -11.85 27.78
C ALA A 386 9.05 -10.39 27.98
N LEU A 387 9.13 -9.63 26.89
CA LEU A 387 9.50 -8.20 26.92
C LEU A 387 8.44 -7.36 27.64
N GLY A 388 7.15 -7.64 27.41
CA GLY A 388 6.07 -7.00 28.14
C GLY A 388 6.23 -7.19 29.66
N ARG A 389 6.41 -8.44 30.12
CA ARG A 389 6.67 -8.71 31.55
C ARG A 389 7.93 -8.02 32.07
N ARG A 390 9.00 -7.99 31.30
CA ARG A 390 10.27 -7.34 31.66
C ARG A 390 10.12 -5.83 31.83
N PHE A 391 9.38 -5.18 30.96
CA PHE A 391 9.21 -3.73 30.90
C PHE A 391 7.93 -3.22 31.56
N TYR A 392 7.11 -4.10 32.14
CA TYR A 392 5.89 -3.70 32.82
C TYR A 392 6.21 -2.79 34.01
N ARG A 393 5.49 -1.68 34.12
CA ARG A 393 5.65 -0.78 35.29
C ARG A 393 5.11 -1.49 36.54
N LYS A 394 5.95 -1.68 37.52
CA LYS A 394 5.49 -2.08 38.85
C LYS A 394 4.72 -0.91 39.43
N SER A 395 3.48 -1.12 39.87
CA SER A 395 2.76 -0.13 40.66
C SER A 395 3.66 0.34 41.81
N PRO A 396 3.76 1.65 42.08
CA PRO A 396 4.40 2.05 43.32
C PRO A 396 3.65 1.36 44.47
N ARG A 397 4.40 0.63 45.30
CA ARG A 397 3.88 0.01 46.53
C ARG A 397 3.47 1.09 47.52
#